data_fc51d70c91ed9610fb754e5b0e4b58a0
#
_entry.id   fc51d70c91ed9610fb754e5b0e4b58a0
#
_cell.length_a   1.000
_cell.length_b   1.000
_cell.length_c   1.000
_cell.angle_alpha   90.00
_cell.angle_beta   90.00
_cell.angle_gamma   90.00
#
_symmetry.space_group_name_H-M   'P 1'
#
loop_
_entity.id
_entity.type
_entity.pdbx_description
1 polymer ?
#
loop_
_entity_poly.entity_id
_entity_poly.type
_entity_poly.pdbx_seq_one_letter_code
_entity_poly.pdbx_strand_id
1 'polypeptide(L)'
;MGKRLVSLVVAVAFVAMCPLVRGAEMGKFKYKDFKKPKRCGMCHKQIYQEWRQSLMAKSFTHAWDDVEYFKLALPHAMKFAKVAGVKGGCIACHAPLAFLTGDIPPKPPAAGTRANEGVSCEICHNITGTTEKVPFNFSYTIEPGRVKQGPRKGVKAPHGVKYSAFLRSPEFCATCHDEASPYGAWVKSTYREWKAGPYAKEGTRCQDCHMYHGPGVVAWGRVHKDMAHHVFHGAHFANKLAGAVDLAIYTEKKEVAPGSQLKFMVELFNGKVGHYIPSGSTEERMLWLEVWAVDSAGHRYSIPVDKKGFKGEEYTIANSKAMAYQAMGEIMGIKGFKGIKRDGDAPDGARIFRKPFLDPKGRMTICQWYTAKNTLVDYRIGPRETKVETYTWKVPTDIAPGPVNIKATLYYSLVPSSVGKFLKLPVSEYTPKLVNTATLQLKVVKK
;
A
#
# COMPACT_ATOMS: atom_id res chain seq x y z
N MET A 1 -18.87 23.02 -71.44
CA MET A 1 -17.56 22.90 -70.74
C MET A 1 -17.75 23.25 -69.27
N GLY A 2 -18.00 22.28 -68.44
CA GLY A 2 -18.23 22.46 -66.99
C GLY A 2 -17.06 21.86 -66.21
N LYS A 3 -16.28 22.70 -65.55
CA LYS A 3 -15.19 22.28 -64.67
C LYS A 3 -15.78 21.87 -63.33
N ARG A 4 -15.64 20.59 -62.96
CA ARG A 4 -15.90 20.08 -61.60
C ARG A 4 -14.70 20.38 -60.71
N LEU A 5 -14.94 21.22 -59.68
CA LEU A 5 -13.98 21.39 -58.56
C LEU A 5 -14.08 20.16 -57.65
N VAL A 6 -12.99 19.44 -57.50
CA VAL A 6 -12.87 18.39 -56.47
C VAL A 6 -12.29 19.04 -55.23
N SER A 7 -13.10 19.19 -54.19
CA SER A 7 -12.64 19.65 -52.88
C SER A 7 -12.00 18.52 -52.12
N LEU A 8 -10.69 18.60 -51.92
CA LEU A 8 -9.90 17.68 -51.11
C LEU A 8 -10.12 18.07 -49.63
N VAL A 9 -10.90 17.25 -48.91
CA VAL A 9 -11.03 17.38 -47.45
C VAL A 9 -9.85 16.69 -46.80
N VAL A 10 -8.89 17.47 -46.34
CA VAL A 10 -7.80 16.97 -45.52
C VAL A 10 -8.31 16.74 -44.09
N ALA A 11 -8.59 15.53 -43.71
CA ALA A 11 -8.90 15.15 -42.35
C ALA A 11 -7.62 15.23 -41.50
N VAL A 12 -7.49 16.33 -40.75
CA VAL A 12 -6.45 16.43 -39.71
C VAL A 12 -6.85 15.54 -38.53
N ALA A 13 -6.25 14.38 -38.43
CA ALA A 13 -6.37 13.52 -37.28
C ALA A 13 -5.73 14.23 -36.07
N PHE A 14 -6.53 14.79 -35.18
CA PHE A 14 -6.11 15.19 -33.86
C PHE A 14 -5.71 13.93 -33.08
N VAL A 15 -4.44 13.57 -33.12
CA VAL A 15 -3.85 12.67 -32.15
C VAL A 15 -3.88 13.41 -30.82
N ALA A 16 -4.81 13.03 -29.95
CA ALA A 16 -4.84 13.50 -28.57
C ALA A 16 -3.51 13.04 -27.92
N MET A 17 -2.52 13.91 -27.93
CA MET A 17 -1.30 13.74 -27.14
C MET A 17 -1.73 13.77 -25.68
N CYS A 18 -1.79 12.56 -25.08
CA CYS A 18 -1.75 12.42 -23.64
C CYS A 18 -0.56 13.28 -23.14
N PRO A 19 -0.74 14.19 -22.17
CA PRO A 19 0.38 15.00 -21.69
C PRO A 19 1.47 14.05 -21.22
N LEU A 20 2.60 14.06 -21.91
CA LEU A 20 3.80 13.37 -21.52
C LEU A 20 4.19 13.90 -20.14
N VAL A 21 4.00 13.11 -19.11
CA VAL A 21 4.56 13.38 -17.78
C VAL A 21 6.06 13.55 -17.96
N ARG A 22 6.55 14.78 -17.86
CA ARG A 22 7.98 15.10 -17.96
C ARG A 22 8.64 14.85 -16.61
N GLY A 23 8.60 13.59 -16.13
CA GLY A 23 9.30 13.16 -14.93
C GLY A 23 10.72 12.67 -15.22
N ALA A 24 11.20 11.75 -14.41
CA ALA A 24 12.48 11.10 -14.62
C ALA A 24 12.57 10.49 -16.02
N GLU A 25 13.69 10.74 -16.70
CA GLU A 25 13.90 10.29 -18.08
C GLU A 25 14.65 8.94 -18.08
N MET A 26 14.05 7.94 -18.74
CA MET A 26 14.64 6.62 -18.90
C MET A 26 15.92 6.68 -19.74
N GLY A 27 17.00 6.04 -19.26
CA GLY A 27 18.26 5.91 -20.03
C GLY A 27 19.11 7.16 -20.11
N LYS A 28 18.78 8.21 -19.36
CA LYS A 28 19.51 9.48 -19.36
C LYS A 28 20.92 9.38 -18.78
N PHE A 29 21.16 8.45 -17.88
CA PHE A 29 22.39 8.32 -17.12
C PHE A 29 23.06 6.96 -17.32
N LYS A 30 24.24 6.79 -16.72
CA LYS A 30 24.98 5.51 -16.67
C LYS A 30 25.14 5.07 -15.22
N TYR A 31 25.28 3.80 -14.98
CA TYR A 31 25.50 3.26 -13.62
C TYR A 31 26.70 3.87 -12.89
N LYS A 32 27.73 4.28 -13.62
CA LYS A 32 28.93 4.95 -13.05
C LYS A 32 28.65 6.32 -12.45
N ASP A 33 27.56 6.99 -12.86
CA ASP A 33 27.18 8.32 -12.38
C ASP A 33 26.63 8.26 -10.95
N PHE A 34 26.29 7.07 -10.46
CA PHE A 34 25.75 6.82 -9.13
C PHE A 34 26.70 5.97 -8.29
N LYS A 35 26.98 6.40 -7.08
CA LYS A 35 27.78 5.62 -6.13
C LYS A 35 26.97 4.46 -5.55
N LYS A 36 27.65 3.34 -5.24
CA LYS A 36 27.00 2.23 -4.53
C LYS A 36 26.66 2.64 -3.09
N PRO A 37 25.52 2.22 -2.51
CA PRO A 37 25.13 2.58 -1.15
C PRO A 37 26.18 2.26 -0.08
N LYS A 38 26.92 1.15 -0.24
CA LYS A 38 28.02 0.77 0.65
C LYS A 38 29.08 1.87 0.79
N ARG A 39 29.30 2.67 -0.27
CA ARG A 39 30.23 3.79 -0.21
C ARG A 39 29.75 4.91 0.72
N CYS A 40 28.44 5.19 0.72
CA CYS A 40 27.83 6.12 1.67
C CYS A 40 27.95 5.58 3.11
N GLY A 41 27.74 4.29 3.28
CA GLY A 41 27.83 3.58 4.57
C GLY A 41 29.23 3.62 5.21
N MET A 42 30.30 3.94 4.48
CA MET A 42 31.62 4.11 5.08
C MET A 42 31.66 5.27 6.10
N CYS A 43 30.89 6.33 5.85
CA CYS A 43 30.80 7.51 6.73
C CYS A 43 29.46 7.54 7.48
N HIS A 44 28.34 7.24 6.80
CA HIS A 44 26.98 7.24 7.31
C HIS A 44 26.56 5.85 7.80
N LYS A 45 27.35 5.24 8.68
CA LYS A 45 27.23 3.82 9.07
C LYS A 45 25.85 3.48 9.64
N GLN A 46 25.35 4.28 10.61
CA GLN A 46 24.04 4.04 11.22
C GLN A 46 22.92 4.18 10.19
N ILE A 47 22.89 5.28 9.45
CA ILE A 47 21.88 5.54 8.40
C ILE A 47 21.87 4.42 7.34
N TYR A 48 23.06 3.95 6.93
CA TYR A 48 23.16 2.84 5.99
C TYR A 48 22.61 1.53 6.57
N GLN A 49 22.84 1.24 7.85
CA GLN A 49 22.29 0.04 8.52
C GLN A 49 20.76 0.11 8.65
N GLU A 50 20.22 1.29 8.96
CA GLU A 50 18.78 1.51 9.01
C GLU A 50 18.14 1.34 7.61
N TRP A 51 18.67 2.04 6.60
CA TRP A 51 18.17 1.96 5.23
C TRP A 51 18.20 0.53 4.67
N ARG A 52 19.31 -0.20 4.82
CA ARG A 52 19.44 -1.54 4.21
C ARG A 52 18.44 -2.57 4.74
N GLN A 53 17.82 -2.33 5.89
CA GLN A 53 16.77 -3.17 6.46
C GLN A 53 15.38 -2.77 5.95
N SER A 54 15.22 -1.57 5.43
CA SER A 54 13.95 -1.00 4.99
C SER A 54 13.45 -1.63 3.68
N LEU A 55 12.15 -1.47 3.42
CA LEU A 55 11.57 -1.85 2.12
C LEU A 55 11.99 -0.91 1.00
N MET A 56 12.48 0.29 1.29
CA MET A 56 13.09 1.16 0.28
C MET A 56 14.31 0.51 -0.35
N ALA A 57 15.19 -0.08 0.48
CA ALA A 57 16.35 -0.84 -0.03
C ALA A 57 15.96 -2.13 -0.73
N LYS A 58 14.81 -2.70 -0.40
CA LYS A 58 14.31 -3.98 -0.91
C LYS A 58 13.22 -3.86 -1.96
N SER A 59 12.91 -2.64 -2.40
CA SER A 59 11.76 -2.36 -3.27
C SER A 59 11.75 -3.12 -4.61
N PHE A 60 12.89 -3.66 -5.04
CA PHE A 60 13.01 -4.50 -6.21
C PHE A 60 13.23 -5.99 -5.88
N THR A 61 13.78 -6.28 -4.69
CA THR A 61 14.15 -7.66 -4.30
C THR A 61 13.13 -8.30 -3.37
N HIS A 62 12.09 -7.57 -2.99
CA HIS A 62 11.00 -8.09 -2.17
C HIS A 62 10.19 -9.13 -2.96
N ALA A 63 9.78 -10.21 -2.32
CA ALA A 63 9.19 -11.36 -3.00
C ALA A 63 7.89 -11.03 -3.77
N TRP A 64 7.04 -10.16 -3.21
CA TRP A 64 5.83 -9.71 -3.91
C TRP A 64 6.18 -8.89 -5.15
N ASP A 65 7.07 -7.90 -5.02
CA ASP A 65 7.45 -7.02 -6.13
C ASP A 65 8.10 -7.81 -7.28
N ASP A 66 8.92 -8.83 -6.96
CA ASP A 66 9.51 -9.75 -7.94
C ASP A 66 8.43 -10.52 -8.72
N VAL A 67 7.47 -11.12 -8.00
CA VAL A 67 6.37 -11.88 -8.62
C VAL A 67 5.44 -10.94 -9.39
N GLU A 68 5.06 -9.81 -8.82
CA GLU A 68 4.18 -8.84 -9.45
C GLU A 68 4.78 -8.33 -10.77
N TYR A 69 6.06 -7.97 -10.77
CA TYR A 69 6.71 -7.47 -11.97
C TYR A 69 6.98 -8.55 -12.99
N PHE A 70 7.71 -9.62 -12.64
CA PHE A 70 8.19 -10.60 -13.64
C PHE A 70 7.14 -11.61 -14.06
N LYS A 71 6.18 -11.97 -13.21
CA LYS A 71 5.14 -12.94 -13.55
C LYS A 71 3.84 -12.32 -14.06
N LEU A 72 3.56 -11.06 -13.69
CA LEU A 72 2.28 -10.43 -14.02
C LEU A 72 2.46 -9.19 -14.91
N ALA A 73 3.11 -8.12 -14.41
CA ALA A 73 3.14 -6.83 -15.09
C ALA A 73 3.94 -6.84 -16.39
N LEU A 74 5.15 -7.35 -16.39
CA LEU A 74 6.03 -7.40 -17.57
C LEU A 74 5.45 -8.26 -18.69
N PRO A 75 5.01 -9.53 -18.47
CA PRO A 75 4.38 -10.33 -19.52
C PRO A 75 3.12 -9.69 -20.10
N HIS A 76 2.33 -9.01 -19.26
CA HIS A 76 1.13 -8.29 -19.69
C HIS A 76 1.51 -7.06 -20.54
N ALA A 77 2.48 -6.26 -20.09
CA ALA A 77 2.97 -5.08 -20.81
C ALA A 77 3.61 -5.42 -22.17
N MET A 78 4.18 -6.60 -22.32
CA MET A 78 4.74 -7.07 -23.59
C MET A 78 3.68 -7.46 -24.62
N LYS A 79 2.46 -7.77 -24.19
CA LYS A 79 1.36 -8.23 -25.04
C LYS A 79 0.33 -7.15 -25.36
N PHE A 80 0.14 -6.17 -24.48
CA PHE A 80 -0.95 -5.20 -24.57
C PHE A 80 -0.42 -3.76 -24.64
N ALA A 81 -0.59 -3.11 -25.77
CA ALA A 81 -0.08 -1.76 -26.04
C ALA A 81 -0.53 -0.71 -24.98
N LYS A 82 -1.78 -0.79 -24.50
CA LYS A 82 -2.32 0.15 -23.52
C LYS A 82 -1.53 0.17 -22.21
N VAL A 83 -0.93 -0.94 -21.82
CA VAL A 83 -0.13 -1.09 -20.58
C VAL A 83 1.37 -1.23 -20.86
N ALA A 84 1.83 -1.04 -22.10
CA ALA A 84 3.24 -1.20 -22.46
C ALA A 84 4.20 -0.35 -21.65
N GLY A 85 3.78 0.84 -21.22
CA GLY A 85 4.56 1.75 -20.38
C GLY A 85 4.89 1.21 -18.99
N VAL A 86 4.12 0.24 -18.51
CA VAL A 86 4.31 -0.40 -17.18
C VAL A 86 5.65 -1.12 -17.09
N LYS A 87 6.20 -1.59 -18.23
CA LYS A 87 7.55 -2.18 -18.30
C LYS A 87 8.63 -1.29 -17.66
N GLY A 88 8.57 0.01 -17.88
CA GLY A 88 9.46 0.97 -17.25
C GLY A 88 8.87 1.64 -16.01
N GLY A 89 7.54 1.87 -15.98
CA GLY A 89 6.86 2.59 -14.92
C GLY A 89 7.03 1.97 -13.53
N CYS A 90 6.86 0.66 -13.39
CA CYS A 90 7.13 -0.03 -12.12
C CYS A 90 8.59 0.17 -11.68
N ILE A 91 9.53 0.03 -12.63
CA ILE A 91 10.96 0.11 -12.36
C ILE A 91 11.38 1.53 -11.98
N ALA A 92 10.70 2.57 -12.49
CA ALA A 92 10.99 3.96 -12.14
C ALA A 92 10.82 4.26 -10.64
N CYS A 93 9.99 3.49 -9.93
CA CYS A 93 9.79 3.60 -8.48
C CYS A 93 10.51 2.48 -7.69
N HIS A 94 10.53 1.25 -8.20
CA HIS A 94 11.03 0.08 -7.46
C HIS A 94 12.53 -0.21 -7.67
N ALA A 95 13.08 0.13 -8.85
CA ALA A 95 14.51 0.09 -9.14
C ALA A 95 14.92 1.33 -9.97
N PRO A 96 14.76 2.55 -9.40
CA PRO A 96 14.91 3.80 -10.16
C PRO A 96 16.29 3.94 -10.81
N LEU A 97 17.32 3.32 -10.26
CA LEU A 97 18.64 3.30 -10.87
C LEU A 97 18.64 2.55 -12.23
N ALA A 98 17.96 1.41 -12.32
CA ALA A 98 17.81 0.67 -13.57
C ALA A 98 17.02 1.47 -14.62
N PHE A 99 15.92 2.12 -14.19
CA PHE A 99 15.15 3.01 -15.05
C PHE A 99 15.99 4.16 -15.63
N LEU A 100 16.69 4.89 -14.76
CA LEU A 100 17.51 6.04 -15.12
C LEU A 100 18.68 5.68 -16.05
N THR A 101 19.13 4.43 -16.01
CA THR A 101 20.23 3.94 -16.86
C THR A 101 19.77 3.18 -18.11
N GLY A 102 18.45 3.01 -18.29
CA GLY A 102 17.88 2.34 -19.44
C GLY A 102 17.95 0.80 -19.39
N ASP A 103 18.27 0.24 -18.22
CA ASP A 103 18.26 -1.22 -17.99
C ASP A 103 16.79 -1.70 -17.77
N ILE A 104 16.03 -1.77 -18.88
CA ILE A 104 14.59 -2.06 -18.88
C ILE A 104 14.24 -3.13 -19.93
N PRO A 105 13.67 -4.28 -19.54
CA PRO A 105 13.49 -4.75 -18.16
C PRO A 105 14.83 -5.11 -17.51
N PRO A 106 15.02 -4.82 -16.21
CA PRO A 106 16.21 -5.28 -15.51
C PRO A 106 16.20 -6.81 -15.37
N LYS A 107 17.37 -7.40 -15.15
CA LYS A 107 17.45 -8.83 -14.81
C LYS A 107 16.75 -9.10 -13.47
N PRO A 108 16.14 -10.28 -13.28
CA PRO A 108 15.54 -10.65 -12.01
C PRO A 108 16.50 -10.52 -10.82
N PRO A 109 16.00 -10.34 -9.59
CA PRO A 109 16.80 -10.12 -8.39
C PRO A 109 17.91 -11.15 -8.16
N ALA A 110 17.67 -12.41 -8.52
CA ALA A 110 18.64 -13.51 -8.41
C ALA A 110 19.93 -13.26 -9.21
N ALA A 111 19.92 -12.40 -10.24
CA ALA A 111 21.11 -12.05 -11.01
C ALA A 111 22.08 -11.09 -10.28
N GLY A 112 21.68 -10.51 -9.13
CA GLY A 112 22.54 -9.67 -8.29
C GLY A 112 23.03 -8.38 -8.97
N THR A 113 22.22 -7.78 -9.84
CA THR A 113 22.57 -6.52 -10.55
C THR A 113 22.41 -5.30 -9.67
N ARG A 114 22.75 -4.12 -10.18
CA ARG A 114 22.56 -2.84 -9.48
C ARG A 114 21.08 -2.45 -9.33
N ALA A 115 20.15 -3.05 -10.05
CA ALA A 115 18.71 -2.92 -9.81
C ALA A 115 18.34 -3.35 -8.38
N ASN A 116 19.08 -4.31 -7.80
CA ASN A 116 18.89 -4.78 -6.42
C ASN A 116 19.21 -3.73 -5.35
N GLU A 117 19.75 -2.56 -5.71
CA GLU A 117 19.93 -1.45 -4.77
C GLU A 117 18.60 -0.78 -4.39
N GLY A 118 17.49 -1.10 -5.10
CA GLY A 118 16.18 -0.51 -4.84
C GLY A 118 16.21 1.02 -4.87
N VAL A 119 15.47 1.66 -3.98
CA VAL A 119 15.51 3.11 -3.77
C VAL A 119 16.69 3.44 -2.86
N SER A 120 17.84 3.73 -3.48
CA SER A 120 19.11 3.90 -2.79
C SER A 120 19.37 5.33 -2.33
N CYS A 121 20.43 5.51 -1.52
CA CYS A 121 20.91 6.81 -1.06
C CYS A 121 21.07 7.81 -2.22
N GLU A 122 21.68 7.34 -3.32
CA GLU A 122 21.94 8.17 -4.50
C GLU A 122 20.67 8.60 -5.23
N ILE A 123 19.59 7.86 -5.12
CA ILE A 123 18.30 8.28 -5.69
C ILE A 123 17.75 9.44 -4.87
N CYS A 124 17.50 9.23 -3.58
CA CYS A 124 16.90 10.25 -2.72
C CYS A 124 17.75 11.53 -2.64
N HIS A 125 19.06 11.39 -2.49
CA HIS A 125 19.95 12.53 -2.28
C HIS A 125 20.47 13.20 -3.57
N ASN A 126 19.97 12.79 -4.74
CA ASN A 126 20.16 13.48 -6.01
C ASN A 126 18.84 14.01 -6.61
N ILE A 127 17.69 13.68 -6.04
CA ILE A 127 16.41 14.28 -6.46
C ILE A 127 16.42 15.77 -6.10
N THR A 128 16.16 16.63 -7.09
CA THR A 128 16.20 18.09 -6.97
C THR A 128 14.82 18.74 -6.91
N GLY A 129 13.78 18.03 -7.35
CA GLY A 129 12.42 18.56 -7.41
C GLY A 129 11.47 17.61 -8.10
N THR A 130 10.38 18.17 -8.60
CA THR A 130 9.36 17.49 -9.38
C THR A 130 8.91 18.36 -10.55
N THR A 131 8.44 17.74 -11.61
CA THR A 131 7.89 18.43 -12.79
C THR A 131 6.41 18.73 -12.65
N GLU A 132 5.75 18.13 -11.66
CA GLU A 132 4.31 18.24 -11.47
C GLU A 132 3.96 19.12 -10.27
N LYS A 133 2.91 19.93 -10.40
CA LYS A 133 2.36 20.73 -9.28
C LYS A 133 1.90 19.84 -8.12
N VAL A 134 1.33 18.69 -8.44
CA VAL A 134 0.99 17.61 -7.50
C VAL A 134 1.74 16.38 -7.98
N PRO A 135 2.82 15.98 -7.30
CA PRO A 135 3.68 14.89 -7.76
C PRO A 135 2.95 13.54 -7.79
N PHE A 136 3.28 12.72 -8.78
CA PHE A 136 2.81 11.33 -8.93
C PHE A 136 3.64 10.62 -10.02
N ASN A 137 3.49 9.31 -10.19
CA ASN A 137 4.07 8.52 -11.29
C ASN A 137 5.51 8.89 -11.64
N PHE A 138 6.43 8.79 -10.68
CA PHE A 138 7.87 9.08 -10.83
C PHE A 138 8.20 10.46 -11.45
N SER A 139 7.39 11.48 -11.14
CA SER A 139 7.56 12.86 -11.63
C SER A 139 8.76 13.62 -11.03
N TYR A 140 9.73 12.93 -10.42
CA TYR A 140 10.91 13.57 -9.84
C TYR A 140 11.91 14.02 -10.89
N THR A 141 12.62 15.11 -10.60
CA THR A 141 13.85 15.53 -11.32
C THR A 141 15.07 15.13 -10.53
N ILE A 142 16.13 14.71 -11.22
CA ILE A 142 17.33 14.15 -10.58
C ILE A 142 18.61 14.64 -11.25
N GLU A 143 19.62 14.98 -10.44
CA GLU A 143 20.93 15.46 -10.87
C GLU A 143 22.03 14.67 -10.14
N PRO A 144 22.48 13.52 -10.69
CA PRO A 144 23.58 12.76 -10.11
C PRO A 144 24.89 13.56 -10.13
N GLY A 145 25.66 13.46 -9.06
CA GLY A 145 26.92 14.18 -9.00
C GLY A 145 27.59 14.11 -7.62
N ARG A 146 28.63 14.92 -7.45
CA ARG A 146 29.37 14.99 -6.18
C ARG A 146 28.58 15.73 -5.09
N VAL A 147 27.77 16.72 -5.45
CA VAL A 147 26.96 17.50 -4.51
C VAL A 147 25.65 16.75 -4.23
N LYS A 148 25.35 16.52 -2.94
CA LYS A 148 24.14 15.82 -2.52
C LYS A 148 23.08 16.77 -1.97
N GLN A 149 21.82 16.50 -2.25
CA GLN A 149 20.71 17.19 -1.61
C GLN A 149 20.64 16.80 -0.13
N GLY A 150 20.54 17.78 0.75
CA GLY A 150 20.52 17.55 2.20
C GLY A 150 19.43 18.35 2.89
N PRO A 151 18.87 17.85 4.03
CA PRO A 151 17.80 18.54 4.76
C PRO A 151 18.31 19.67 5.67
N ARG A 152 19.62 19.87 5.81
CA ARG A 152 20.24 20.82 6.73
C ARG A 152 21.03 21.90 5.98
N LYS A 153 20.91 23.15 6.46
CA LYS A 153 21.70 24.28 5.96
C LYS A 153 23.10 24.29 6.56
N GLY A 154 24.07 24.86 5.83
CA GLY A 154 25.42 25.11 6.34
C GLY A 154 26.28 23.86 6.58
N VAL A 155 25.89 22.69 6.06
CA VAL A 155 26.65 21.45 6.20
C VAL A 155 27.86 21.45 5.29
N LYS A 156 29.04 21.19 5.86
CA LYS A 156 30.27 20.93 5.12
C LYS A 156 30.57 19.44 5.12
N ALA A 157 30.73 18.84 3.94
CA ALA A 157 31.06 17.44 3.76
C ALA A 157 31.98 17.23 2.55
N PRO A 158 32.80 16.16 2.53
CA PRO A 158 33.72 15.89 1.42
C PRO A 158 33.07 15.80 0.04
N HIS A 159 31.78 15.40 -0.01
CA HIS A 159 31.04 15.29 -1.26
C HIS A 159 30.27 16.56 -1.66
N GLY A 160 30.30 17.62 -0.87
CA GLY A 160 29.43 18.78 -1.04
C GLY A 160 27.98 18.52 -0.63
N VAL A 161 27.29 19.54 -0.12
CA VAL A 161 25.88 19.47 0.27
C VAL A 161 25.16 20.73 -0.17
N LYS A 162 24.03 20.55 -0.85
CA LYS A 162 23.07 21.60 -1.17
C LYS A 162 21.82 21.41 -0.30
N TYR A 163 21.39 22.45 0.39
CA TYR A 163 20.14 22.40 1.14
C TYR A 163 18.96 22.23 0.19
N SER A 164 18.09 21.28 0.49
CA SER A 164 16.86 21.01 -0.25
C SER A 164 15.65 21.07 0.69
N ALA A 165 14.79 22.07 0.51
CA ALA A 165 13.51 22.12 1.17
C ALA A 165 12.58 21.01 0.66
N PHE A 166 12.71 20.66 -0.63
CA PHE A 166 11.93 19.59 -1.27
C PHE A 166 12.16 18.23 -0.61
N LEU A 167 13.40 17.89 -0.25
CA LEU A 167 13.71 16.63 0.46
C LEU A 167 12.98 16.51 1.82
N ARG A 168 12.60 17.64 2.41
CA ARG A 168 11.84 17.71 3.67
C ARG A 168 10.34 17.79 3.47
N SER A 169 9.86 17.92 2.26
CA SER A 169 8.43 18.05 1.96
C SER A 169 7.77 16.71 1.70
N PRO A 170 6.46 16.55 1.98
CA PRO A 170 5.70 15.37 1.61
C PRO A 170 5.63 15.15 0.09
N GLU A 171 5.75 16.21 -0.70
CA GLU A 171 5.80 16.17 -2.16
C GLU A 171 6.97 15.32 -2.68
N PHE A 172 8.07 15.27 -1.93
CA PHE A 172 9.18 14.37 -2.23
C PHE A 172 8.74 12.90 -2.24
N CYS A 173 7.98 12.48 -1.25
CA CYS A 173 7.46 11.10 -1.17
C CYS A 173 6.41 10.83 -2.24
N ALA A 174 5.58 11.84 -2.55
CA ALA A 174 4.49 11.75 -3.53
C ALA A 174 4.98 11.42 -4.93
N THR A 175 6.22 11.76 -5.28
CA THR A 175 6.80 11.43 -6.60
C THR A 175 6.73 9.93 -6.93
N CYS A 176 6.68 9.05 -5.91
CA CYS A 176 6.56 7.60 -6.05
C CYS A 176 5.37 7.00 -5.26
N HIS A 177 4.88 7.70 -4.22
CA HIS A 177 3.79 7.20 -3.36
C HIS A 177 2.40 7.77 -3.72
N ASP A 178 2.25 8.26 -4.96
CA ASP A 178 0.98 8.57 -5.62
C ASP A 178 1.05 8.01 -7.05
N GLU A 179 0.03 7.25 -7.47
CA GLU A 179 0.08 6.57 -8.77
C GLU A 179 -1.30 6.51 -9.41
N ALA A 180 -1.34 6.86 -10.70
CA ALA A 180 -2.47 6.60 -11.58
C ALA A 180 -2.10 5.47 -12.55
N SER A 181 -3.05 4.56 -12.78
CA SER A 181 -2.92 3.49 -13.76
C SER A 181 -2.86 4.04 -15.19
N PRO A 182 -2.44 3.24 -16.20
CA PRO A 182 -2.54 3.60 -17.61
C PRO A 182 -3.96 3.94 -18.08
N TYR A 183 -4.98 3.61 -17.30
CA TYR A 183 -6.38 3.93 -17.56
C TYR A 183 -6.85 5.20 -16.85
N GLY A 184 -5.97 5.88 -16.10
CA GLY A 184 -6.28 7.10 -15.35
C GLY A 184 -6.94 6.89 -13.99
N ALA A 185 -7.07 5.64 -13.53
CA ALA A 185 -7.57 5.37 -12.19
C ALA A 185 -6.45 5.57 -11.14
N TRP A 186 -6.77 6.26 -10.04
CA TRP A 186 -5.85 6.41 -8.91
C TRP A 186 -5.76 5.11 -8.13
N VAL A 187 -4.63 4.42 -8.25
CA VAL A 187 -4.38 3.11 -7.64
C VAL A 187 -3.57 3.21 -6.36
N LYS A 188 -2.59 4.10 -6.29
CA LYS A 188 -1.97 4.52 -5.05
C LYS A 188 -2.31 5.99 -4.81
N SER A 189 -2.82 6.33 -3.64
CA SER A 189 -3.29 7.69 -3.33
C SER A 189 -2.82 8.17 -1.95
N THR A 190 -1.75 7.59 -1.43
CA THR A 190 -1.31 7.84 -0.04
C THR A 190 -1.03 9.31 0.22
N TYR A 191 -0.37 9.99 -0.72
CA TYR A 191 -0.12 11.43 -0.60
C TYR A 191 -1.42 12.24 -0.66
N ARG A 192 -2.33 11.93 -1.60
CA ARG A 192 -3.62 12.63 -1.75
C ARG A 192 -4.50 12.44 -0.52
N GLU A 193 -4.53 11.23 0.03
CA GLU A 193 -5.25 10.90 1.25
C GLU A 193 -4.72 11.72 2.44
N TRP A 194 -3.41 11.77 2.62
CA TRP A 194 -2.76 12.60 3.62
C TRP A 194 -3.04 14.09 3.38
N LYS A 195 -2.87 14.57 2.14
CA LYS A 195 -3.05 16.00 1.76
C LYS A 195 -4.45 16.51 2.06
N ALA A 196 -5.47 15.69 1.83
CA ALA A 196 -6.86 16.01 2.13
C ALA A 196 -7.19 15.88 3.63
N GLY A 197 -6.37 15.17 4.39
CA GLY A 197 -6.62 14.80 5.78
C GLY A 197 -6.21 15.87 6.80
N PRO A 198 -6.50 15.62 8.09
CA PRO A 198 -6.22 16.55 9.18
C PRO A 198 -4.71 16.70 9.43
N TYR A 199 -3.92 15.66 9.30
CA TYR A 199 -2.47 15.68 9.58
C TYR A 199 -1.70 16.65 8.67
N ALA A 200 -2.10 16.80 7.41
CA ALA A 200 -1.52 17.80 6.52
C ALA A 200 -1.83 19.23 6.99
N LYS A 201 -3.06 19.47 7.47
CA LYS A 201 -3.48 20.76 8.03
C LYS A 201 -2.73 21.10 9.32
N GLU A 202 -2.41 20.09 10.12
CA GLU A 202 -1.62 20.18 11.34
C GLU A 202 -0.11 20.33 11.07
N GLY A 203 0.33 20.23 9.78
CA GLY A 203 1.74 20.33 9.39
C GLY A 203 2.56 19.07 9.61
N THR A 204 1.94 17.95 9.98
CA THR A 204 2.61 16.65 10.16
C THR A 204 2.92 16.03 8.81
N ARG A 205 4.19 15.77 8.53
CA ARG A 205 4.70 15.29 7.24
C ARG A 205 4.86 13.77 7.24
N CYS A 206 5.01 13.20 6.05
CA CYS A 206 5.32 11.77 5.87
C CYS A 206 6.59 11.37 6.65
N GLN A 207 7.62 12.22 6.57
CA GLN A 207 8.91 12.02 7.23
C GLN A 207 8.79 11.97 8.76
N ASP A 208 7.88 12.73 9.36
CA ASP A 208 7.73 12.80 10.82
C ASP A 208 7.28 11.46 11.43
N CYS A 209 6.56 10.63 10.65
CA CYS A 209 6.11 9.30 11.05
C CYS A 209 6.97 8.15 10.51
N HIS A 210 7.49 8.27 9.26
CA HIS A 210 8.23 7.20 8.59
C HIS A 210 9.75 7.34 8.66
N MET A 211 10.24 8.53 9.01
CA MET A 211 11.64 8.85 9.25
C MET A 211 11.76 9.61 10.58
N TYR A 212 11.22 9.02 11.65
CA TYR A 212 11.14 9.71 12.94
C TYR A 212 12.46 10.36 13.33
N HIS A 213 12.38 11.46 14.06
CA HIS A 213 13.51 12.23 14.52
C HIS A 213 13.94 11.82 15.93
N GLY A 214 15.24 11.71 16.15
CA GLY A 214 15.81 11.34 17.43
C GLY A 214 17.34 11.40 17.45
N PRO A 215 17.96 11.10 18.62
CA PRO A 215 19.41 11.03 18.72
C PRO A 215 19.98 9.95 17.80
N GLY A 216 21.06 10.28 17.08
CA GLY A 216 21.72 9.30 16.21
C GLY A 216 23.02 9.82 15.60
N VAL A 217 23.78 8.91 15.00
CA VAL A 217 25.06 9.19 14.35
C VAL A 217 24.87 9.44 12.86
N VAL A 218 24.92 10.71 12.46
CA VAL A 218 24.77 11.07 11.04
C VAL A 218 26.01 10.64 10.26
N ALA A 219 27.23 10.95 10.75
CA ALA A 219 28.49 10.55 10.11
C ALA A 219 29.64 10.53 11.14
N TRP A 220 30.56 9.56 11.03
CA TRP A 220 31.82 9.44 11.79
C TRP A 220 31.69 9.61 13.32
N GLY A 221 30.72 8.94 13.91
CA GLY A 221 30.60 8.83 15.37
C GLY A 221 30.10 10.07 16.10
N ARG A 222 29.81 11.17 15.40
CA ARG A 222 29.21 12.35 16.05
C ARG A 222 27.71 12.16 16.23
N VAL A 223 27.26 12.18 17.48
CA VAL A 223 25.85 12.10 17.82
C VAL A 223 25.17 13.46 17.57
N HIS A 224 24.07 13.43 16.83
CA HIS A 224 23.16 14.55 16.66
C HIS A 224 21.89 14.27 17.46
N LYS A 225 21.36 15.29 18.15
CA LYS A 225 20.11 15.16 18.93
C LYS A 225 18.87 14.94 18.06
N ASP A 226 18.94 15.39 16.82
CA ASP A 226 17.83 15.43 15.85
C ASP A 226 18.30 14.85 14.50
N MET A 227 18.39 13.53 14.42
CA MET A 227 18.65 12.79 13.18
C MET A 227 17.34 12.23 12.67
N ALA A 228 17.07 12.40 11.35
CA ALA A 228 16.00 11.66 10.69
C ALA A 228 16.45 10.21 10.48
N HIS A 229 15.79 9.26 11.15
CA HIS A 229 16.07 7.84 11.02
C HIS A 229 15.58 7.28 9.69
N HIS A 230 16.40 6.46 9.03
CA HIS A 230 16.12 5.94 7.68
C HIS A 230 15.51 4.53 7.71
N VAL A 231 14.64 4.27 8.67
CA VAL A 231 14.00 2.96 8.87
C VAL A 231 12.81 2.72 7.94
N PHE A 232 12.10 3.76 7.56
CA PHE A 232 10.95 3.73 6.63
C PHE A 232 9.90 2.65 6.98
N HIS A 233 9.63 2.46 8.27
CA HIS A 233 8.68 1.44 8.71
C HIS A 233 7.26 1.73 8.21
N GLY A 234 6.64 0.72 7.61
CA GLY A 234 5.26 0.69 7.16
C GLY A 234 4.60 -0.62 7.58
N ALA A 235 3.57 -1.05 6.86
CA ALA A 235 2.76 -2.23 7.19
C ALA A 235 3.52 -3.58 7.17
N HIS A 236 4.72 -3.64 6.62
CA HIS A 236 5.58 -4.81 6.71
C HIS A 236 6.17 -5.02 8.11
N PHE A 237 6.21 -3.99 8.93
CA PHE A 237 6.76 -4.03 10.27
C PHE A 237 5.64 -4.12 11.31
N ALA A 238 5.62 -5.21 12.09
CA ALA A 238 4.56 -5.46 13.06
C ALA A 238 4.44 -4.33 14.10
N ASN A 239 5.55 -3.76 14.55
CA ASN A 239 5.57 -2.64 15.50
C ASN A 239 4.93 -1.35 14.96
N LYS A 240 4.86 -1.17 13.63
CA LYS A 240 4.17 -0.03 13.01
C LYS A 240 2.67 -0.26 12.88
N LEU A 241 2.26 -1.52 12.76
CA LEU A 241 0.84 -1.91 12.69
C LEU A 241 0.19 -2.03 14.06
N ALA A 242 0.94 -2.51 15.06
CA ALA A 242 0.41 -2.72 16.40
C ALA A 242 -0.20 -1.43 16.99
N GLY A 243 -1.48 -1.46 17.31
CA GLY A 243 -2.23 -0.33 17.83
C GLY A 243 -2.41 0.83 16.85
N ALA A 244 -2.27 0.62 15.52
CA ALA A 244 -2.48 1.66 14.51
C ALA A 244 -3.94 2.12 14.45
N VAL A 245 -4.88 1.25 14.79
CA VAL A 245 -6.31 1.53 14.92
C VAL A 245 -6.73 1.13 16.32
N ASP A 246 -7.38 2.03 17.05
CA ASP A 246 -7.91 1.74 18.36
C ASP A 246 -9.26 1.01 18.23
N LEU A 247 -9.52 0.05 19.14
CA LEU A 247 -10.74 -0.75 19.18
C LEU A 247 -11.42 -0.62 20.53
N ALA A 248 -12.77 -0.53 20.51
CA ALA A 248 -13.59 -0.64 21.69
C ALA A 248 -14.88 -1.42 21.38
N ILE A 249 -15.43 -2.12 22.37
CA ILE A 249 -16.70 -2.86 22.29
C ILE A 249 -17.68 -2.24 23.25
N TYR A 250 -18.90 -1.95 22.79
CA TYR A 250 -19.94 -1.31 23.59
C TYR A 250 -21.25 -2.11 23.55
N THR A 251 -21.87 -2.30 24.71
CA THR A 251 -23.22 -2.80 24.88
C THR A 251 -23.80 -2.26 26.19
N GLU A 252 -25.13 -2.13 26.24
CA GLU A 252 -25.85 -1.78 27.47
C GLU A 252 -26.02 -2.97 28.39
N LYS A 253 -25.83 -4.19 27.89
CA LYS A 253 -26.05 -5.42 28.67
C LYS A 253 -24.77 -5.82 29.41
N LYS A 254 -24.93 -6.25 30.65
CA LYS A 254 -23.88 -6.90 31.44
C LYS A 254 -24.05 -8.42 31.53
N GLU A 255 -25.27 -8.90 31.21
CA GLU A 255 -25.65 -10.29 31.29
C GLU A 255 -26.40 -10.72 30.03
N VAL A 256 -26.34 -11.99 29.73
CA VAL A 256 -27.05 -12.64 28.61
C VAL A 256 -27.66 -13.93 29.07
N ALA A 257 -28.82 -14.31 28.52
CA ALA A 257 -29.47 -15.61 28.78
C ALA A 257 -29.33 -16.54 27.57
N PRO A 258 -29.24 -17.88 27.76
CA PRO A 258 -29.27 -18.83 26.68
C PRO A 258 -30.50 -18.60 25.77
N GLY A 259 -30.31 -18.63 24.46
CA GLY A 259 -31.35 -18.40 23.45
C GLY A 259 -31.74 -16.92 23.25
N SER A 260 -31.22 -15.97 24.04
CA SER A 260 -31.50 -14.55 23.88
C SER A 260 -30.72 -13.92 22.72
N GLN A 261 -31.01 -12.66 22.42
CA GLN A 261 -30.22 -11.86 21.49
C GLN A 261 -29.43 -10.79 22.25
N LEU A 262 -28.13 -10.67 21.93
CA LEU A 262 -27.27 -9.58 22.35
C LEU A 262 -26.98 -8.67 21.15
N LYS A 263 -27.30 -7.38 21.28
CA LYS A 263 -26.84 -6.35 20.35
C LYS A 263 -25.66 -5.59 20.95
N PHE A 264 -24.62 -5.38 20.17
CA PHE A 264 -23.46 -4.63 20.58
C PHE A 264 -22.78 -3.95 19.38
N MET A 265 -21.85 -3.04 19.64
CA MET A 265 -21.11 -2.31 18.65
C MET A 265 -19.61 -2.49 18.87
N VAL A 266 -18.86 -2.49 17.77
CA VAL A 266 -17.41 -2.39 17.79
C VAL A 266 -17.01 -1.09 17.10
N GLU A 267 -16.32 -0.24 17.83
CA GLU A 267 -15.78 1.02 17.34
C GLU A 267 -14.32 0.83 16.92
N LEU A 268 -13.96 1.40 15.76
CA LEU A 268 -12.61 1.40 15.21
C LEU A 268 -12.23 2.85 14.94
N PHE A 269 -11.20 3.36 15.63
CA PHE A 269 -10.73 4.73 15.48
C PHE A 269 -9.32 4.79 14.90
N ASN A 270 -9.16 5.44 13.74
CA ASN A 270 -7.86 5.72 13.15
C ASN A 270 -7.30 7.04 13.69
N GLY A 271 -6.76 7.01 14.89
CA GLY A 271 -6.15 8.18 15.54
C GLY A 271 -4.66 8.39 15.25
N LYS A 272 -3.99 7.42 14.59
CA LYS A 272 -2.52 7.39 14.48
C LYS A 272 -1.98 7.35 13.06
N VAL A 273 -2.79 6.96 12.06
CA VAL A 273 -2.37 6.86 10.66
C VAL A 273 -2.83 8.11 9.92
N GLY A 274 -1.88 8.85 9.36
CA GLY A 274 -2.12 10.14 8.70
C GLY A 274 -2.78 10.04 7.32
N HIS A 275 -3.12 8.86 6.86
CA HIS A 275 -3.80 8.53 5.62
C HIS A 275 -4.82 7.42 5.88
N TYR A 276 -5.53 6.95 4.85
CA TYR A 276 -6.41 5.80 5.02
C TYR A 276 -5.64 4.54 5.43
N ILE A 277 -6.29 3.62 6.13
CA ILE A 277 -5.76 2.29 6.41
C ILE A 277 -6.76 1.23 5.91
N PRO A 278 -6.30 0.28 5.05
CA PRO A 278 -5.00 0.23 4.38
C PRO A 278 -4.79 1.34 3.35
N SER A 279 -3.54 1.61 2.97
CA SER A 279 -3.14 2.55 1.92
C SER A 279 -2.00 1.97 1.07
N GLY A 280 -1.51 2.72 0.08
CA GLY A 280 -0.57 2.22 -0.92
C GLY A 280 -1.27 1.36 -1.95
N SER A 281 -0.81 0.15 -2.20
CA SER A 281 -1.43 -0.83 -3.11
C SER A 281 -2.70 -1.44 -2.49
N THR A 282 -3.76 -0.64 -2.41
CA THR A 282 -4.99 -0.99 -1.66
C THR A 282 -5.79 -2.11 -2.29
N GLU A 283 -5.56 -2.43 -3.55
CA GLU A 283 -6.17 -3.53 -4.29
C GLU A 283 -5.81 -4.91 -3.72
N GLU A 284 -4.63 -5.01 -3.13
CA GLU A 284 -4.09 -6.24 -2.58
C GLU A 284 -4.07 -6.25 -1.04
N ARG A 285 -4.14 -5.08 -0.39
CA ARG A 285 -4.12 -4.99 1.07
C ARG A 285 -5.48 -5.38 1.64
N MET A 286 -5.46 -6.10 2.75
CA MET A 286 -6.68 -6.48 3.45
C MET A 286 -6.56 -6.18 4.95
N LEU A 287 -7.52 -5.39 5.47
CA LEU A 287 -7.72 -5.15 6.89
C LEU A 287 -9.09 -5.70 7.24
N TRP A 288 -9.19 -6.56 8.29
CA TRP A 288 -10.50 -7.13 8.65
C TRP A 288 -10.67 -7.29 10.15
N LEU A 289 -11.91 -7.18 10.56
CA LEU A 289 -12.36 -7.33 11.94
C LEU A 289 -13.08 -8.67 12.11
N GLU A 290 -12.53 -9.51 12.97
CA GLU A 290 -13.17 -10.74 13.44
C GLU A 290 -13.78 -10.52 14.80
N VAL A 291 -14.99 -11.05 15.00
CA VAL A 291 -15.65 -11.01 16.29
C VAL A 291 -16.13 -12.41 16.67
N TRP A 292 -15.84 -12.82 17.89
CA TRP A 292 -16.32 -14.07 18.45
C TRP A 292 -16.62 -13.95 19.94
N ALA A 293 -17.50 -14.83 20.43
CA ALA A 293 -17.70 -15.06 21.85
C ALA A 293 -16.90 -16.30 22.29
N VAL A 294 -16.39 -16.29 23.52
CA VAL A 294 -15.78 -17.45 24.17
C VAL A 294 -16.44 -17.62 25.51
N ASP A 295 -17.10 -18.77 25.75
CA ASP A 295 -17.77 -19.07 27.03
C ASP A 295 -16.79 -19.58 28.09
N SER A 296 -17.33 -19.87 29.30
CA SER A 296 -16.53 -20.36 30.42
C SER A 296 -15.92 -21.76 30.22
N ALA A 297 -16.44 -22.54 29.28
CA ALA A 297 -15.93 -23.84 28.88
C ALA A 297 -14.90 -23.76 27.75
N GLY A 298 -14.67 -22.55 27.19
CA GLY A 298 -13.73 -22.32 26.11
C GLY A 298 -14.31 -22.55 24.70
N HIS A 299 -15.62 -22.77 24.57
CA HIS A 299 -16.25 -22.87 23.25
C HIS A 299 -16.25 -21.51 22.56
N ARG A 300 -15.91 -21.52 21.25
CA ARG A 300 -15.85 -20.31 20.43
C ARG A 300 -17.05 -20.24 19.48
N TYR A 301 -17.68 -19.08 19.47
CA TYR A 301 -18.83 -18.78 18.62
C TYR A 301 -18.49 -17.59 17.73
N SER A 302 -18.40 -17.81 16.41
CA SER A 302 -18.19 -16.71 15.45
C SER A 302 -19.45 -15.84 15.38
N ILE A 303 -19.24 -14.53 15.38
CA ILE A 303 -20.32 -13.55 15.30
C ILE A 303 -20.12 -12.74 14.02
N PRO A 304 -20.95 -12.97 12.98
CA PRO A 304 -20.86 -12.21 11.74
C PRO A 304 -21.31 -10.76 11.96
N VAL A 305 -20.74 -9.83 11.18
CA VAL A 305 -21.17 -8.43 11.21
C VAL A 305 -22.57 -8.28 10.64
N ASP A 306 -23.37 -7.38 11.20
CA ASP A 306 -24.67 -7.01 10.65
C ASP A 306 -24.48 -6.25 9.33
N LYS A 307 -25.35 -6.50 8.34
CA LYS A 307 -25.38 -5.75 7.09
C LYS A 307 -25.93 -4.35 7.33
N LYS A 308 -25.31 -3.37 6.67
CA LYS A 308 -25.73 -1.94 6.68
C LYS A 308 -26.56 -1.55 5.47
N GLY A 309 -26.56 -2.36 4.40
CA GLY A 309 -27.36 -2.16 3.21
C GLY A 309 -26.81 -1.11 2.21
N PHE A 310 -25.54 -0.74 2.26
CA PHE A 310 -24.98 0.17 1.28
C PHE A 310 -24.52 -0.55 0.01
N LYS A 311 -24.46 0.19 -1.11
CA LYS A 311 -24.04 -0.34 -2.40
C LYS A 311 -22.58 -0.80 -2.36
N GLY A 312 -22.31 -2.03 -2.75
CA GLY A 312 -20.98 -2.64 -2.75
C GLY A 312 -20.59 -3.26 -1.39
N GLU A 313 -21.50 -3.32 -0.43
CA GLU A 313 -21.23 -3.92 0.90
C GLU A 313 -20.76 -5.37 0.80
N GLU A 314 -21.22 -6.12 -0.21
CA GLU A 314 -20.81 -7.49 -0.48
C GLU A 314 -19.31 -7.67 -0.65
N TYR A 315 -18.59 -6.61 -1.05
CA TYR A 315 -17.13 -6.59 -1.13
C TYR A 315 -16.44 -6.34 0.21
N THR A 316 -17.20 -5.96 1.23
CA THR A 316 -16.72 -5.59 2.56
C THR A 316 -17.10 -6.60 3.65
N ILE A 317 -17.70 -7.73 3.28
CA ILE A 317 -17.99 -8.86 4.16
C ILE A 317 -17.31 -10.09 3.61
N ALA A 318 -16.55 -10.78 4.46
CA ALA A 318 -15.83 -11.98 4.06
C ALA A 318 -16.78 -13.11 3.66
N ASN A 319 -16.46 -13.77 2.56
CA ASN A 319 -17.15 -14.93 2.05
C ASN A 319 -16.17 -15.85 1.34
N SER A 320 -15.83 -16.98 1.93
CA SER A 320 -14.88 -17.97 1.41
C SER A 320 -15.35 -18.65 0.12
N LYS A 321 -16.67 -18.64 -0.14
CA LYS A 321 -17.24 -19.23 -1.36
C LYS A 321 -17.16 -18.31 -2.58
N ALA A 322 -16.96 -17.01 -2.38
CA ALA A 322 -16.92 -16.05 -3.45
C ALA A 322 -15.63 -16.18 -4.28
N MET A 323 -15.75 -16.03 -5.60
CA MET A 323 -14.61 -15.86 -6.48
C MET A 323 -14.16 -14.40 -6.51
N ALA A 324 -12.86 -14.18 -6.68
CA ALA A 324 -12.28 -12.85 -6.78
C ALA A 324 -11.17 -12.83 -7.83
N TYR A 325 -10.74 -11.63 -8.21
CA TYR A 325 -9.56 -11.41 -9.05
C TYR A 325 -9.61 -12.13 -10.41
N GLN A 326 -10.78 -12.12 -11.06
CA GLN A 326 -11.02 -12.81 -12.35
C GLN A 326 -10.10 -12.30 -13.47
N ALA A 327 -9.64 -11.04 -13.37
CA ALA A 327 -8.70 -10.44 -14.31
C ALA A 327 -7.36 -11.20 -14.42
N MET A 328 -6.97 -11.92 -13.38
CA MET A 328 -5.71 -12.67 -13.34
C MET A 328 -5.57 -13.69 -14.49
N GLY A 329 -6.67 -14.32 -14.89
CA GLY A 329 -6.65 -15.28 -16.00
C GLY A 329 -6.19 -14.67 -17.30
N GLU A 330 -6.65 -13.46 -17.65
CA GLU A 330 -6.25 -12.75 -18.85
C GLU A 330 -4.78 -12.31 -18.78
N ILE A 331 -4.39 -11.74 -17.63
CA ILE A 331 -3.03 -11.27 -17.38
C ILE A 331 -2.01 -12.41 -17.49
N MET A 332 -2.33 -13.57 -16.91
CA MET A 332 -1.47 -14.75 -16.93
C MET A 332 -1.66 -15.64 -18.17
N GLY A 333 -2.62 -15.34 -19.02
CA GLY A 333 -2.93 -16.16 -20.20
C GLY A 333 -3.58 -17.51 -19.87
N ILE A 334 -4.29 -17.63 -18.74
CA ILE A 334 -4.97 -18.87 -18.30
C ILE A 334 -6.36 -18.92 -18.92
N LYS A 335 -6.56 -19.79 -19.91
CA LYS A 335 -7.86 -19.98 -20.55
C LYS A 335 -8.89 -20.54 -19.57
N GLY A 336 -10.13 -20.03 -19.62
CA GLY A 336 -11.24 -20.50 -18.78
C GLY A 336 -11.12 -20.17 -17.29
N PHE A 337 -10.20 -19.31 -16.90
CA PHE A 337 -10.03 -18.92 -15.51
C PHE A 337 -11.26 -18.15 -14.97
N LYS A 338 -11.87 -18.67 -13.93
CA LYS A 338 -13.09 -18.10 -13.33
C LYS A 338 -12.78 -17.13 -12.17
N GLY A 339 -11.56 -17.13 -11.63
CA GLY A 339 -11.13 -16.36 -10.49
C GLY A 339 -10.45 -17.20 -9.43
N ILE A 340 -9.92 -16.54 -8.41
CA ILE A 340 -9.34 -17.18 -7.23
C ILE A 340 -10.44 -17.38 -6.21
N LYS A 341 -10.65 -18.63 -5.75
CA LYS A 341 -11.56 -18.92 -4.64
C LYS A 341 -11.01 -18.30 -3.37
N ARG A 342 -11.83 -17.53 -2.67
CA ARG A 342 -11.46 -16.96 -1.37
C ARG A 342 -11.52 -18.06 -0.31
N ASP A 343 -10.36 -18.52 0.13
CA ASP A 343 -10.22 -19.54 1.14
C ASP A 343 -9.08 -19.18 2.08
N GLY A 344 -9.37 -19.07 3.38
CA GLY A 344 -8.40 -18.76 4.43
C GLY A 344 -7.93 -17.30 4.48
N ASP A 345 -8.63 -16.36 3.84
CA ASP A 345 -8.27 -14.92 3.90
C ASP A 345 -8.79 -14.29 5.19
N ALA A 346 -10.10 -14.26 5.37
CA ALA A 346 -10.78 -13.82 6.58
C ALA A 346 -11.96 -14.77 6.82
N PRO A 347 -12.35 -15.04 8.08
CA PRO A 347 -13.50 -15.90 8.38
C PRO A 347 -14.78 -15.32 7.79
N ASP A 348 -15.69 -16.22 7.39
CA ASP A 348 -17.00 -15.83 6.86
C ASP A 348 -17.73 -14.92 7.84
N GLY A 349 -18.27 -13.82 7.31
CA GLY A 349 -18.98 -12.82 8.10
C GLY A 349 -18.07 -11.77 8.77
N ALA A 350 -16.74 -11.85 8.67
CA ALA A 350 -15.85 -10.79 9.14
C ALA A 350 -16.01 -9.51 8.29
N ARG A 351 -15.95 -8.33 8.92
CA ARG A 351 -15.93 -7.05 8.22
C ARG A 351 -14.56 -6.80 7.61
N ILE A 352 -14.51 -6.50 6.30
CA ILE A 352 -13.29 -6.17 5.58
C ILE A 352 -13.29 -4.67 5.26
N PHE A 353 -12.21 -4.00 5.66
CA PHE A 353 -11.95 -2.58 5.35
C PHE A 353 -11.01 -2.52 4.16
N ARG A 354 -11.53 -2.22 2.98
CA ARG A 354 -10.77 -2.20 1.74
C ARG A 354 -11.38 -1.30 0.68
N LYS A 355 -10.63 -1.12 -0.39
CA LYS A 355 -11.02 -0.43 -1.61
C LYS A 355 -10.78 -1.38 -2.78
N PRO A 356 -11.77 -2.16 -3.25
CA PRO A 356 -11.59 -3.06 -4.38
C PRO A 356 -11.52 -2.29 -5.70
N PHE A 357 -10.75 -2.78 -6.66
CA PHE A 357 -10.60 -2.21 -7.99
C PHE A 357 -11.18 -3.12 -9.08
N LEU A 358 -11.58 -2.48 -10.18
CA LEU A 358 -12.10 -3.17 -11.35
C LEU A 358 -11.22 -2.91 -12.58
N ASP A 359 -11.03 -3.97 -13.37
CA ASP A 359 -10.38 -3.91 -14.67
C ASP A 359 -11.30 -3.25 -15.74
N PRO A 360 -10.82 -3.05 -16.99
CA PRO A 360 -11.63 -2.48 -18.05
C PRO A 360 -12.91 -3.26 -18.39
N LYS A 361 -12.99 -4.53 -18.00
CA LYS A 361 -14.15 -5.41 -18.22
C LYS A 361 -15.08 -5.49 -17.00
N GLY A 362 -14.81 -4.69 -15.94
CA GLY A 362 -15.61 -4.67 -14.72
C GLY A 362 -15.38 -5.84 -13.78
N ARG A 363 -14.28 -6.58 -13.91
CA ARG A 363 -13.92 -7.71 -13.05
C ARG A 363 -12.96 -7.26 -11.95
N MET A 364 -13.03 -7.86 -10.78
CA MET A 364 -12.07 -7.59 -9.71
C MET A 364 -10.63 -7.89 -10.14
N THR A 365 -9.74 -6.94 -9.86
CA THR A 365 -8.29 -7.06 -10.13
C THR A 365 -7.47 -6.66 -8.91
N ILE A 366 -6.33 -7.30 -8.73
CA ILE A 366 -5.25 -6.85 -7.83
C ILE A 366 -4.14 -6.14 -8.62
N CYS A 367 -4.26 -6.06 -9.94
CA CYS A 367 -3.24 -5.52 -10.81
C CYS A 367 -3.48 -4.03 -11.02
N GLN A 368 -2.76 -3.21 -10.29
CA GLN A 368 -2.89 -1.75 -10.31
C GLN A 368 -2.79 -1.18 -11.73
N TRP A 369 -1.87 -1.67 -12.56
CA TRP A 369 -1.71 -1.21 -13.94
C TRP A 369 -2.88 -1.60 -14.86
N TYR A 370 -3.71 -2.56 -14.46
CA TYR A 370 -4.90 -3.00 -15.20
C TYR A 370 -6.20 -2.56 -14.52
N THR A 371 -6.14 -1.50 -13.74
CA THR A 371 -7.30 -0.88 -13.08
C THR A 371 -7.83 0.25 -13.93
N ALA A 372 -9.10 0.13 -14.38
CA ALA A 372 -9.77 1.12 -15.22
C ALA A 372 -10.77 1.98 -14.45
N LYS A 373 -11.33 1.47 -13.36
CA LYS A 373 -12.31 2.18 -12.55
C LYS A 373 -11.92 2.10 -11.08
N ASN A 374 -11.98 3.25 -10.41
CA ASN A 374 -12.03 3.29 -8.98
C ASN A 374 -13.33 2.65 -8.53
N THR A 375 -13.25 1.70 -7.70
CA THR A 375 -14.15 1.11 -6.74
C THR A 375 -15.66 1.24 -6.92
N LEU A 376 -16.28 0.11 -6.65
CA LEU A 376 -17.69 0.06 -6.23
C LEU A 376 -17.89 0.64 -4.82
N VAL A 377 -16.86 0.56 -3.95
CA VAL A 377 -16.90 1.02 -2.56
C VAL A 377 -15.48 1.34 -2.05
N ASP A 378 -15.33 2.39 -1.26
CA ASP A 378 -14.15 2.64 -0.43
C ASP A 378 -14.57 2.56 1.04
N TYR A 379 -14.30 1.41 1.67
CA TYR A 379 -14.69 1.14 3.06
C TYR A 379 -13.48 1.08 3.99
N ARG A 380 -12.38 1.67 3.61
CA ARG A 380 -11.19 1.84 4.46
C ARG A 380 -11.48 2.84 5.59
N ILE A 381 -10.59 2.91 6.56
CA ILE A 381 -10.73 3.82 7.69
C ILE A 381 -9.84 5.04 7.44
N GLY A 382 -10.43 6.21 7.25
CA GLY A 382 -9.72 7.47 7.00
C GLY A 382 -9.01 8.02 8.24
N PRO A 383 -8.09 8.99 8.08
CA PRO A 383 -7.39 9.62 9.21
C PRO A 383 -8.39 10.39 10.12
N ARG A 384 -8.32 10.14 11.42
CA ARG A 384 -9.25 10.65 12.45
C ARG A 384 -10.71 10.19 12.24
N GLU A 385 -10.93 9.16 11.45
CA GLU A 385 -12.25 8.57 11.23
C GLU A 385 -12.53 7.50 12.28
N THR A 386 -13.77 7.50 12.77
CA THR A 386 -14.35 6.41 13.55
C THR A 386 -15.30 5.62 12.68
N LYS A 387 -15.12 4.31 12.60
CA LYS A 387 -16.13 3.38 12.06
C LYS A 387 -16.75 2.60 13.18
N VAL A 388 -18.06 2.45 13.09
CA VAL A 388 -18.86 1.65 14.05
C VAL A 388 -19.47 0.48 13.30
N GLU A 389 -19.16 -0.73 13.73
CA GLU A 389 -19.75 -1.97 13.22
C GLU A 389 -20.72 -2.53 14.25
N THR A 390 -21.90 -2.94 13.80
CA THR A 390 -22.95 -3.51 14.65
C THR A 390 -23.00 -5.03 14.52
N TYR A 391 -23.36 -5.67 15.62
CA TYR A 391 -23.43 -7.12 15.73
C TYR A 391 -24.69 -7.53 16.49
N THR A 392 -25.41 -8.52 15.95
CA THR A 392 -26.57 -9.15 16.60
C THR A 392 -26.24 -10.62 16.84
N TRP A 393 -25.82 -10.94 18.06
CA TRP A 393 -25.48 -12.30 18.43
C TRP A 393 -26.69 -13.04 19.03
N LYS A 394 -27.10 -14.13 18.39
CA LYS A 394 -28.03 -15.08 18.96
C LYS A 394 -27.25 -16.00 19.91
N VAL A 395 -27.43 -15.80 21.21
CA VAL A 395 -26.74 -16.58 22.24
C VAL A 395 -27.18 -18.05 22.14
N PRO A 396 -26.26 -19.02 22.02
CA PRO A 396 -26.61 -20.44 21.95
C PRO A 396 -27.41 -20.88 23.18
N THR A 397 -28.30 -21.83 22.97
CA THR A 397 -29.15 -22.38 24.06
C THR A 397 -28.36 -23.26 25.03
N ASP A 398 -27.29 -23.83 24.56
CA ASP A 398 -26.34 -24.73 25.24
C ASP A 398 -25.06 -24.02 25.73
N ILE A 399 -25.01 -22.68 25.68
CA ILE A 399 -23.85 -21.91 26.15
C ILE A 399 -23.54 -22.23 27.61
N ALA A 400 -22.27 -22.42 27.95
CA ALA A 400 -21.82 -22.68 29.30
C ALA A 400 -22.14 -21.50 30.22
N PRO A 401 -22.73 -21.74 31.44
CA PRO A 401 -23.01 -20.68 32.41
C PRO A 401 -21.73 -20.08 32.95
N GLY A 402 -21.77 -18.80 33.33
CA GLY A 402 -20.59 -18.09 33.88
C GLY A 402 -20.10 -16.96 32.95
N PRO A 403 -18.83 -16.59 33.01
CA PRO A 403 -18.30 -15.52 32.18
C PRO A 403 -18.28 -15.90 30.71
N VAL A 404 -18.66 -14.96 29.84
CA VAL A 404 -18.49 -15.04 28.38
C VAL A 404 -17.76 -13.79 27.92
N ASN A 405 -16.72 -13.97 27.12
CA ASN A 405 -15.91 -12.88 26.58
C ASN A 405 -16.25 -12.67 25.11
N ILE A 406 -16.77 -11.48 24.77
CA ILE A 406 -16.85 -11.01 23.39
C ILE A 406 -15.47 -10.43 23.03
N LYS A 407 -14.85 -10.98 22.00
CA LYS A 407 -13.51 -10.57 21.55
C LYS A 407 -13.59 -10.08 20.11
N ALA A 408 -13.15 -8.84 19.89
CA ALA A 408 -12.96 -8.24 18.58
C ALA A 408 -11.47 -8.16 18.28
N THR A 409 -11.04 -8.66 17.13
CA THR A 409 -9.64 -8.67 16.72
C THR A 409 -9.50 -8.14 15.31
N LEU A 410 -8.66 -7.12 15.15
CA LEU A 410 -8.35 -6.50 13.87
C LEU A 410 -7.04 -7.06 13.34
N TYR A 411 -7.09 -7.62 12.14
CA TYR A 411 -5.94 -8.17 11.42
C TYR A 411 -5.66 -7.40 10.14
N TYR A 412 -4.39 -7.45 9.74
CA TYR A 412 -3.91 -6.89 8.48
C TYR A 412 -3.13 -7.95 7.69
N SER A 413 -3.36 -8.02 6.38
CA SER A 413 -2.59 -8.82 5.44
C SER A 413 -2.05 -7.95 4.31
N LEU A 414 -0.79 -8.18 3.93
CA LEU A 414 -0.15 -7.49 2.80
C LEU A 414 -0.74 -7.96 1.48
N VAL A 415 -1.02 -9.25 1.38
CA VAL A 415 -1.67 -9.90 0.23
C VAL A 415 -2.69 -10.89 0.80
N PRO A 416 -3.89 -11.04 0.21
CA PRO A 416 -4.82 -12.09 0.61
C PRO A 416 -4.18 -13.47 0.55
N SER A 417 -4.45 -14.32 1.52
CA SER A 417 -3.90 -15.68 1.64
C SER A 417 -4.12 -16.50 0.37
N SER A 418 -5.33 -16.44 -0.18
CA SER A 418 -5.70 -17.13 -1.42
C SER A 418 -4.84 -16.69 -2.62
N VAL A 419 -4.54 -15.40 -2.72
CA VAL A 419 -3.67 -14.84 -3.76
C VAL A 419 -2.22 -15.27 -3.54
N GLY A 420 -1.73 -15.18 -2.30
CA GLY A 420 -0.38 -15.59 -1.94
C GLY A 420 -0.10 -17.06 -2.26
N LYS A 421 -1.04 -17.94 -1.90
CA LYS A 421 -0.99 -19.37 -2.23
C LYS A 421 -1.03 -19.60 -3.75
N PHE A 422 -1.94 -18.92 -4.46
CA PHE A 422 -2.08 -19.05 -5.92
C PHE A 422 -0.80 -18.64 -6.67
N LEU A 423 -0.17 -17.56 -6.25
CA LEU A 423 1.07 -17.05 -6.86
C LEU A 423 2.34 -17.70 -6.30
N LYS A 424 2.21 -18.59 -5.31
CA LYS A 424 3.32 -19.28 -4.63
C LYS A 424 4.30 -18.29 -3.96
N LEU A 425 3.74 -17.28 -3.28
CA LEU A 425 4.54 -16.34 -2.50
C LEU A 425 5.07 -17.02 -1.21
N PRO A 426 6.15 -16.50 -0.61
CA PRO A 426 6.53 -16.86 0.74
C PRO A 426 5.38 -16.64 1.73
N VAL A 427 5.22 -17.53 2.71
CA VAL A 427 4.13 -17.48 3.70
C VAL A 427 4.11 -16.15 4.47
N SER A 428 5.28 -15.57 4.72
CA SER A 428 5.43 -14.26 5.38
C SER A 428 4.68 -13.11 4.70
N GLU A 429 4.46 -13.19 3.36
CA GLU A 429 3.79 -12.15 2.58
C GLU A 429 2.27 -12.11 2.81
N TYR A 430 1.67 -13.25 3.15
CA TYR A 430 0.23 -13.35 3.33
C TYR A 430 -0.21 -13.84 4.73
N THR A 431 0.73 -14.04 5.66
CA THR A 431 0.38 -14.30 7.06
C THR A 431 -0.27 -13.07 7.68
N PRO A 432 -1.48 -13.21 8.28
CA PRO A 432 -2.14 -12.12 8.97
C PRO A 432 -1.30 -11.56 10.12
N LYS A 433 -1.27 -10.24 10.23
CA LYS A 433 -0.60 -9.50 11.31
C LYS A 433 -1.65 -8.89 12.23
N LEU A 434 -1.49 -9.08 13.53
CA LEU A 434 -2.36 -8.47 14.53
C LEU A 434 -2.18 -6.94 14.53
N VAL A 435 -3.28 -6.21 14.42
CA VAL A 435 -3.31 -4.76 14.57
C VAL A 435 -3.74 -4.37 15.97
N ASN A 436 -4.89 -4.89 16.43
CA ASN A 436 -5.40 -4.61 17.77
C ASN A 436 -6.44 -5.65 18.20
N THR A 437 -6.72 -5.70 19.50
CA THR A 437 -7.76 -6.54 20.09
C THR A 437 -8.49 -5.77 21.19
N ALA A 438 -9.83 -5.92 21.24
CA ALA A 438 -10.67 -5.49 22.34
C ALA A 438 -11.44 -6.68 22.91
N THR A 439 -11.70 -6.67 24.20
CA THR A 439 -12.49 -7.72 24.89
C THR A 439 -13.51 -7.08 25.79
N LEU A 440 -14.74 -7.60 25.74
CA LEU A 440 -15.84 -7.25 26.63
C LEU A 440 -16.30 -8.51 27.37
N GLN A 441 -16.30 -8.49 28.68
CA GLN A 441 -16.78 -9.60 29.51
C GLN A 441 -18.24 -9.39 29.89
N LEU A 442 -19.05 -10.42 29.71
CA LEU A 442 -20.44 -10.51 30.13
C LEU A 442 -20.63 -11.78 30.99
N LYS A 443 -21.77 -11.89 31.62
CA LYS A 443 -22.15 -13.08 32.41
C LYS A 443 -23.34 -13.83 31.74
N VAL A 444 -23.21 -15.12 31.56
CA VAL A 444 -24.33 -15.98 31.17
C VAL A 444 -25.11 -16.31 32.43
N VAL A 445 -26.38 -15.89 32.48
CA VAL A 445 -27.29 -16.15 33.59
C VAL A 445 -28.31 -17.19 33.17
N LYS A 446 -28.68 -18.09 34.11
CA LYS A 446 -29.81 -19.01 33.89
C LYS A 446 -31.07 -18.20 33.72
N LYS A 447 -31.95 -18.62 32.80
CA LYS A 447 -33.36 -18.13 32.76
C LYS A 447 -34.08 -18.50 34.03
#